data_a7f35e028a5d8e97ae81ccc4134645fb
#
_entry.id   a7f35e028a5d8e97ae81ccc4134645fb
#
_cell.length_a   1.000
_cell.length_b   1.000
_cell.length_c   1.000
_cell.angle_alpha   90.00
_cell.angle_beta   90.00
_cell.angle_gamma   90.00
#
_symmetry.space_group_name_H-M   'P 1'
#
loop_
_entity.id
_entity.type
_entity.pdbx_description
1 polymer ?
#
loop_
_entity_poly.entity_id
_entity_poly.type
_entity_poly.pdbx_seq_one_letter_code
_entity_poly.pdbx_strand_id
1 'polypeptide(L)'
;MLKVKEFFQKIKIDKITEFLKKNARYFGAAAVFVAMVLILARCTDGTTSDKDPMAGAYQQYAESDNQEVNDLITKYYEYYAAGDTDSLKQIATPISDAEVSYIQFYSQYIEKYQNLKVYTKRGLDKDSYLCSVYLQIKFANIDTPVAGLDFFYVQTKDDGSLYINNVYGSFNQSNGEFDMDTDIASLIATFEQQSDVLALQAEVQQECNEAMLADENLNTFVNTTLQDAIKQWAADYKASVAQAAEEAAAAKAAEEEAAAKAAEEAKATEEAAAAEAAEAANAKTKVTTDKINVRDAASEDGNLLGQLASGTQVTWYADENGWAKIDYNGTKAYVKADYLADASGDSTQDTSQSTNSSANLSQGQEITLANTVNVRESMSETASKVAVAYAGEQVTVIESYADGWTKVNYNGKQGYCKTEYLQ
;
A
#
# COMPACT_ATOMS: atom_id res chain seq x y z
N MET A 1 2.20 14.86 -11.74
CA MET A 1 3.51 14.78 -12.43
C MET A 1 4.73 15.09 -11.55
N LEU A 2 4.71 15.98 -10.55
CA LEU A 2 5.89 16.28 -9.70
C LEU A 2 6.24 15.14 -8.72
N LYS A 3 5.25 14.48 -8.08
CA LYS A 3 5.49 13.41 -7.08
C LYS A 3 6.04 12.09 -7.68
N VAL A 4 5.76 11.81 -8.94
CA VAL A 4 6.31 10.65 -9.65
C VAL A 4 7.80 10.83 -9.95
N LYS A 5 8.22 12.07 -10.24
CA LYS A 5 9.66 12.40 -10.40
C LYS A 5 10.46 12.25 -9.10
N GLU A 6 9.87 12.55 -7.94
CA GLU A 6 10.54 12.39 -6.64
C GLU A 6 10.68 10.91 -6.24
N PHE A 7 9.72 10.06 -6.62
CA PHE A 7 9.82 8.61 -6.41
C PHE A 7 10.94 7.98 -7.26
N PHE A 8 11.07 8.39 -8.53
CA PHE A 8 12.16 7.94 -9.39
C PHE A 8 13.54 8.50 -9.00
N GLN A 9 13.62 9.65 -8.32
CA GLN A 9 14.89 10.16 -7.77
C GLN A 9 15.40 9.34 -6.58
N LYS A 10 14.56 8.58 -5.88
CA LYS A 10 14.95 7.68 -4.79
C LYS A 10 15.53 6.34 -5.26
N ILE A 11 15.21 5.90 -6.47
CA ILE A 11 15.79 4.67 -7.02
C ILE A 11 17.06 5.09 -7.78
N LYS A 12 18.22 4.92 -7.15
CA LYS A 12 19.54 5.23 -7.73
C LYS A 12 19.95 4.22 -8.83
N ILE A 13 19.04 3.88 -9.74
CA ILE A 13 19.26 2.90 -10.83
C ILE A 13 20.44 3.33 -11.73
N ASP A 14 20.63 4.64 -11.93
CA ASP A 14 21.76 5.14 -12.71
C ASP A 14 23.11 4.82 -12.05
N LYS A 15 23.16 4.74 -10.72
CA LYS A 15 24.39 4.34 -10.01
C LYS A 15 24.73 2.86 -10.20
N ILE A 16 23.74 1.99 -10.28
CA ILE A 16 23.95 0.55 -10.55
C ILE A 16 24.53 0.37 -11.95
N THR A 17 23.98 1.06 -12.93
CA THR A 17 24.44 0.98 -14.33
C THR A 17 25.82 1.60 -14.51
N GLU A 18 26.10 2.69 -13.82
CA GLU A 18 27.42 3.36 -13.85
C GLU A 18 28.49 2.55 -13.12
N PHE A 19 28.13 1.94 -11.98
CA PHE A 19 28.98 1.01 -11.24
C PHE A 19 29.32 -0.23 -12.06
N LEU A 20 28.36 -0.88 -12.70
CA LEU A 20 28.57 -2.02 -13.58
C LEU A 20 29.46 -1.68 -14.77
N LYS A 21 29.30 -0.49 -15.38
CA LYS A 21 30.16 -0.02 -16.50
C LYS A 21 31.56 0.33 -16.03
N LYS A 22 31.73 0.96 -14.87
CA LYS A 22 33.03 1.43 -14.37
C LYS A 22 33.89 0.29 -13.83
N ASN A 23 33.27 -0.78 -13.35
CA ASN A 23 33.94 -1.91 -12.73
C ASN A 23 33.97 -3.18 -13.62
N ALA A 24 33.56 -3.11 -14.89
CA ALA A 24 33.51 -4.25 -15.80
C ALA A 24 34.84 -5.02 -15.92
N ARG A 25 35.98 -4.38 -15.63
CA ARG A 25 37.31 -5.02 -15.64
C ARG A 25 37.59 -5.83 -14.35
N TYR A 26 36.85 -5.59 -13.26
CA TYR A 26 37.03 -6.26 -11.97
C TYR A 26 36.05 -7.41 -11.79
N PHE A 27 34.99 -7.47 -12.61
CA PHE A 27 34.00 -8.56 -12.58
C PHE A 27 34.52 -9.89 -13.12
N GLY A 28 35.66 -9.89 -13.81
CA GLY A 28 36.30 -11.14 -14.28
C GLY A 28 36.83 -12.02 -13.15
N ALA A 29 37.22 -11.45 -12.00
CA ALA A 29 37.55 -12.20 -10.79
C ALA A 29 36.41 -12.13 -9.75
N ALA A 30 35.46 -11.23 -9.91
CA ALA A 30 34.50 -10.80 -8.89
C ALA A 30 33.18 -11.57 -8.92
N ALA A 31 32.96 -12.50 -9.82
CA ALA A 31 31.83 -13.42 -9.69
C ALA A 31 31.97 -14.34 -8.47
N VAL A 32 33.20 -14.46 -7.96
CA VAL A 32 33.52 -15.15 -6.71
C VAL A 32 33.62 -14.18 -5.53
N PHE A 33 33.81 -12.90 -5.83
CA PHE A 33 33.94 -11.81 -4.85
C PHE A 33 32.82 -10.81 -5.03
N VAL A 34 31.64 -11.15 -4.58
CA VAL A 34 30.61 -10.15 -4.37
C VAL A 34 30.86 -9.50 -3.02
N ALA A 35 32.05 -8.99 -2.82
CA ALA A 35 32.36 -8.01 -1.80
C ALA A 35 33.85 -7.75 -1.69
N MET A 36 34.38 -6.89 -2.45
CA MET A 36 35.51 -6.09 -1.97
C MET A 36 35.48 -4.72 -2.62
N VAL A 37 34.94 -3.77 -1.87
CA VAL A 37 35.05 -2.36 -2.23
C VAL A 37 36.40 -1.88 -1.81
N LEU A 38 37.19 -1.46 -2.77
CA LEU A 38 38.36 -0.65 -2.55
C LEU A 38 37.96 0.71 -1.98
N ILE A 39 38.02 0.88 -0.68
CA ILE A 39 38.13 2.20 -0.06
C ILE A 39 39.62 2.52 0.05
N LEU A 40 40.07 3.37 -0.84
CA LEU A 40 41.45 3.90 -0.81
C LEU A 40 41.68 4.75 0.46
N ALA A 41 42.66 4.33 1.21
CA ALA A 41 43.20 4.83 2.43
C ALA A 41 43.26 6.38 2.59
N ARG A 42 42.92 6.85 3.76
CA ARG A 42 43.66 7.94 4.40
C ARG A 42 44.24 7.39 5.68
N CYS A 43 45.58 7.30 5.72
CA CYS A 43 46.33 6.98 6.90
C CYS A 43 46.11 8.08 7.95
N THR A 44 45.69 7.68 9.14
CA THR A 44 45.94 8.48 10.36
C THR A 44 46.56 7.56 11.40
N ASP A 45 47.75 7.91 11.83
CA ASP A 45 48.41 7.32 12.99
C ASP A 45 47.51 7.52 14.22
N GLY A 46 47.02 6.44 14.81
CA GLY A 46 46.21 6.45 16.01
C GLY A 46 46.86 5.67 17.15
N THR A 47 47.14 6.36 18.24
CA THR A 47 47.52 5.76 19.50
C THR A 47 46.33 5.13 20.20
N THR A 48 46.42 3.84 20.54
CA THR A 48 45.39 3.05 21.21
C THR A 48 45.08 3.54 22.61
N SER A 49 43.85 3.84 22.91
CA SER A 49 43.29 4.06 24.24
C SER A 49 42.21 3.00 24.51
N ASP A 50 42.08 2.52 25.75
CA ASP A 50 41.12 1.49 26.23
C ASP A 50 39.64 1.83 26.01
N LYS A 51 39.35 2.90 25.30
CA LYS A 51 38.01 3.37 24.91
C LYS A 51 37.85 3.62 23.40
N ASP A 52 38.79 3.11 22.59
CA ASP A 52 38.71 3.23 21.14
C ASP A 52 37.60 2.30 20.59
N PRO A 53 36.54 2.84 19.98
CA PRO A 53 35.51 2.01 19.35
C PRO A 53 36.07 1.13 18.24
N MET A 54 37.24 1.44 17.68
CA MET A 54 37.92 0.66 16.66
C MET A 54 38.78 -0.48 17.23
N ALA A 55 38.93 -0.60 18.56
CA ALA A 55 39.81 -1.60 19.18
C ALA A 55 39.50 -3.06 18.73
N GLY A 56 38.25 -3.34 18.38
CA GLY A 56 37.84 -4.67 17.84
C GLY A 56 38.51 -5.03 16.52
N ALA A 57 38.72 -4.06 15.62
CA ALA A 57 39.35 -4.29 14.33
C ALA A 57 40.86 -4.67 14.45
N TYR A 58 41.52 -4.26 15.53
CA TYR A 58 42.93 -4.53 15.75
C TYR A 58 43.24 -5.83 16.51
N GLN A 59 42.20 -6.59 16.89
CA GLN A 59 42.39 -7.91 17.48
C GLN A 59 42.98 -8.87 16.46
N GLN A 60 43.73 -9.87 16.95
CA GLN A 60 44.28 -10.88 16.06
C GLN A 60 43.16 -11.68 15.43
N TYR A 61 43.26 -11.93 14.14
CA TYR A 61 42.33 -12.73 13.36
C TYR A 61 42.45 -14.21 13.75
N ALA A 62 41.34 -14.85 14.09
CA ALA A 62 41.32 -16.24 14.48
C ALA A 62 40.11 -16.95 13.86
N GLU A 63 40.27 -18.23 13.57
CA GLU A 63 39.15 -19.09 13.24
C GLU A 63 38.18 -19.13 14.43
N SER A 64 36.89 -19.00 14.14
CA SER A 64 35.87 -18.87 15.15
C SER A 64 35.63 -20.16 15.91
N ASP A 65 35.70 -20.09 17.24
CA ASP A 65 35.26 -21.14 18.16
C ASP A 65 33.81 -20.95 18.65
N ASN A 66 33.16 -19.84 18.21
CA ASN A 66 31.77 -19.57 18.52
C ASN A 66 30.83 -20.39 17.62
N GLN A 67 30.26 -21.46 18.20
CA GLN A 67 29.38 -22.37 17.46
C GLN A 67 28.12 -21.70 16.93
N GLU A 68 27.57 -20.73 17.65
CA GLU A 68 26.34 -20.01 17.21
C GLU A 68 26.61 -19.16 15.97
N VAL A 69 27.78 -18.49 15.90
CA VAL A 69 28.20 -17.76 14.70
C VAL A 69 28.43 -18.72 13.54
N ASN A 70 29.12 -19.83 13.78
CA ASN A 70 29.42 -20.82 12.75
C ASN A 70 28.13 -21.48 12.19
N ASP A 71 27.17 -21.79 13.06
CA ASP A 71 25.87 -22.33 12.67
C ASP A 71 25.03 -21.33 11.88
N LEU A 72 25.04 -20.04 12.28
CA LEU A 72 24.36 -18.97 11.57
C LEU A 72 24.90 -18.84 10.14
N ILE A 73 26.21 -18.79 9.97
CA ILE A 73 26.88 -18.68 8.67
C ILE A 73 26.62 -19.92 7.81
N THR A 74 26.67 -21.10 8.42
CA THR A 74 26.37 -22.36 7.69
C THR A 74 24.95 -22.36 7.14
N LYS A 75 23.96 -22.00 7.97
CA LYS A 75 22.55 -21.86 7.53
C LYS A 75 22.37 -20.81 6.44
N TYR A 76 23.10 -19.69 6.53
CA TYR A 76 23.04 -18.68 5.48
C TYR A 76 23.38 -19.26 4.12
N TYR A 77 24.50 -20.02 4.01
CA TYR A 77 24.92 -20.62 2.74
C TYR A 77 24.03 -21.78 2.29
N GLU A 78 23.46 -22.55 3.22
CA GLU A 78 22.45 -23.56 2.88
C GLU A 78 21.21 -22.93 2.24
N TYR A 79 20.67 -21.89 2.84
CA TYR A 79 19.51 -21.17 2.31
C TYR A 79 19.83 -20.44 1.01
N TYR A 80 21.03 -19.84 0.93
CA TYR A 80 21.48 -19.15 -0.27
C TYR A 80 21.61 -20.11 -1.46
N ALA A 81 22.24 -21.24 -1.28
CA ALA A 81 22.37 -22.27 -2.34
C ALA A 81 21.02 -22.84 -2.77
N ALA A 82 20.08 -22.95 -1.84
CA ALA A 82 18.71 -23.39 -2.12
C ALA A 82 17.84 -22.29 -2.80
N GLY A 83 18.29 -21.02 -2.81
CA GLY A 83 17.47 -19.88 -3.24
C GLY A 83 16.30 -19.60 -2.29
N ASP A 84 16.39 -20.09 -1.04
CA ASP A 84 15.35 -19.90 0.00
C ASP A 84 15.50 -18.55 0.68
N THR A 85 14.99 -17.52 0.00
CA THR A 85 15.06 -16.14 0.46
C THR A 85 14.17 -15.87 1.66
N ASP A 86 13.12 -16.65 1.90
CA ASP A 86 12.24 -16.49 3.05
C ASP A 86 12.96 -16.93 4.34
N SER A 87 13.67 -18.06 4.31
CA SER A 87 14.52 -18.49 5.42
C SER A 87 15.71 -17.55 5.61
N LEU A 88 16.32 -17.06 4.54
CA LEU A 88 17.39 -16.06 4.63
C LEU A 88 16.96 -14.80 5.35
N LYS A 89 15.77 -14.26 5.06
CA LYS A 89 15.23 -13.07 5.73
C LYS A 89 15.04 -13.22 7.24
N GLN A 90 14.96 -14.46 7.75
CA GLN A 90 14.86 -14.71 9.20
C GLN A 90 16.20 -14.52 9.92
N ILE A 91 17.29 -14.77 9.23
CA ILE A 91 18.65 -14.77 9.79
C ILE A 91 19.55 -13.66 9.26
N ALA A 92 19.19 -13.05 8.14
CA ALA A 92 19.89 -11.90 7.54
C ALA A 92 18.87 -10.81 7.19
N THR A 93 19.10 -9.58 7.65
CA THR A 93 18.17 -8.48 7.43
C THR A 93 18.86 -7.12 7.43
N PRO A 94 18.41 -6.16 6.59
CA PRO A 94 17.36 -6.29 5.56
C PRO A 94 17.85 -7.01 4.30
N ILE A 95 16.94 -7.64 3.56
CA ILE A 95 17.18 -8.15 2.20
C ILE A 95 16.17 -7.47 1.27
N SER A 96 16.67 -6.76 0.28
CA SER A 96 15.83 -6.02 -0.68
C SER A 96 15.21 -6.94 -1.73
N ASP A 97 14.20 -6.44 -2.44
CA ASP A 97 13.59 -7.20 -3.55
C ASP A 97 14.60 -7.46 -4.69
N ALA A 98 15.55 -6.55 -4.91
CA ALA A 98 16.62 -6.74 -5.87
C ALA A 98 17.55 -7.86 -5.44
N GLU A 99 17.93 -7.89 -4.16
CA GLU A 99 18.76 -8.95 -3.59
C GLU A 99 18.05 -10.30 -3.59
N VAL A 100 16.75 -10.33 -3.26
CA VAL A 100 15.92 -11.55 -3.41
C VAL A 100 15.99 -12.08 -4.83
N SER A 101 15.76 -11.23 -5.82
CA SER A 101 15.82 -11.62 -7.23
C SER A 101 17.21 -12.10 -7.61
N TYR A 102 18.27 -11.45 -7.10
CA TYR A 102 19.65 -11.86 -7.36
C TYR A 102 19.98 -13.23 -6.76
N ILE A 103 19.59 -13.47 -5.51
CA ILE A 103 19.81 -14.75 -4.83
C ILE A 103 19.10 -15.89 -5.58
N GLN A 104 17.83 -15.68 -5.97
CA GLN A 104 17.06 -16.66 -6.74
C GLN A 104 17.67 -16.94 -8.13
N PHE A 105 18.24 -15.93 -8.75
CA PHE A 105 18.97 -16.08 -10.02
C PHE A 105 20.29 -16.81 -9.81
N TYR A 106 21.13 -16.34 -8.86
CA TYR A 106 22.50 -16.83 -8.71
C TYR A 106 22.54 -18.26 -8.13
N SER A 107 21.61 -18.61 -7.26
CA SER A 107 21.51 -19.96 -6.67
C SER A 107 21.35 -21.07 -7.71
N GLN A 108 20.80 -20.76 -8.89
CA GLN A 108 20.63 -21.73 -9.98
C GLN A 108 21.98 -22.24 -10.54
N TYR A 109 23.06 -21.49 -10.33
CA TYR A 109 24.41 -21.86 -10.75
C TYR A 109 25.21 -22.57 -9.67
N ILE A 110 24.71 -22.59 -8.43
CA ILE A 110 25.38 -23.16 -7.27
C ILE A 110 24.92 -24.61 -7.08
N GLU A 111 25.87 -25.54 -7.02
CA GLU A 111 25.59 -26.90 -6.55
C GLU A 111 25.64 -26.95 -5.03
N LYS A 112 26.68 -26.38 -4.43
CA LYS A 112 26.84 -26.26 -2.97
C LYS A 112 27.98 -25.32 -2.60
N TYR A 113 27.94 -24.85 -1.37
CA TYR A 113 29.09 -24.31 -0.65
C TYR A 113 29.69 -25.37 0.24
N GLN A 114 31.01 -25.40 0.32
CA GLN A 114 31.74 -26.42 1.10
C GLN A 114 33.00 -25.82 1.72
N ASN A 115 33.59 -26.57 2.70
CA ASN A 115 34.85 -26.20 3.37
C ASN A 115 34.81 -24.78 3.99
N LEU A 116 33.65 -24.44 4.64
CA LEU A 116 33.50 -23.17 5.30
C LEU A 116 34.44 -23.06 6.52
N LYS A 117 35.14 -21.91 6.61
CA LYS A 117 35.91 -21.51 7.80
C LYS A 117 35.54 -20.07 8.11
N VAL A 118 35.10 -19.83 9.33
CA VAL A 118 34.69 -18.52 9.80
C VAL A 118 35.82 -17.92 10.62
N TYR A 119 36.28 -16.75 10.22
CA TYR A 119 37.27 -15.96 10.98
C TYR A 119 36.60 -14.76 11.56
N THR A 120 36.85 -14.45 12.83
CA THR A 120 36.13 -13.40 13.53
C THR A 120 37.07 -12.40 14.19
N LYS A 121 36.63 -11.12 14.17
CA LYS A 121 37.08 -10.09 15.09
C LYS A 121 35.87 -9.47 15.76
N ARG A 122 36.08 -8.76 16.86
CA ARG A 122 35.00 -8.10 17.59
C ARG A 122 34.44 -6.94 16.80
N GLY A 123 33.12 -6.80 16.76
CA GLY A 123 32.42 -5.65 16.20
C GLY A 123 32.37 -4.46 17.16
N LEU A 124 31.60 -3.44 16.79
CA LEU A 124 31.46 -2.21 17.57
C LEU A 124 30.62 -2.44 18.82
N ASP A 125 29.51 -3.16 18.67
CA ASP A 125 28.59 -3.43 19.77
C ASP A 125 29.05 -4.64 20.58
N LYS A 126 28.53 -4.73 21.80
CA LYS A 126 28.71 -5.94 22.62
C LYS A 126 28.11 -7.13 21.90
N ASP A 127 28.88 -8.21 21.83
CA ASP A 127 28.48 -9.47 21.20
C ASP A 127 28.10 -9.29 19.70
N SER A 128 28.85 -8.42 19.00
CA SER A 128 28.86 -8.30 17.54
C SER A 128 30.22 -8.72 16.97
N TYR A 129 30.20 -9.19 15.72
CA TYR A 129 31.35 -9.80 15.08
C TYR A 129 31.54 -9.31 13.64
N LEU A 130 32.80 -9.01 13.31
CA LEU A 130 33.28 -8.83 11.93
C LEU A 130 33.74 -10.22 11.48
N CYS A 131 33.04 -10.82 10.52
CA CYS A 131 33.30 -12.17 10.07
C CYS A 131 33.83 -12.17 8.64
N SER A 132 35.00 -12.75 8.39
CA SER A 132 35.37 -13.21 7.05
C SER A 132 35.13 -14.72 6.96
N VAL A 133 34.51 -15.14 5.89
CA VAL A 133 34.16 -16.53 5.67
C VAL A 133 34.88 -17.04 4.44
N TYR A 134 35.91 -17.89 4.68
CA TYR A 134 36.47 -18.69 3.61
C TYR A 134 35.48 -19.79 3.25
N LEU A 135 35.33 -20.03 1.98
CA LEU A 135 34.45 -21.08 1.45
C LEU A 135 34.97 -21.60 0.10
N GLN A 136 34.48 -22.73 -0.31
CA GLN A 136 34.62 -23.18 -1.68
C GLN A 136 33.24 -23.28 -2.34
N ILE A 137 33.11 -22.66 -3.50
CA ILE A 137 31.90 -22.70 -4.32
C ILE A 137 32.06 -23.85 -5.33
N LYS A 138 31.16 -24.82 -5.29
CA LYS A 138 30.97 -25.82 -6.32
C LYS A 138 29.85 -25.36 -7.24
N PHE A 139 30.21 -24.96 -8.45
CA PHE A 139 29.22 -24.61 -9.45
C PHE A 139 28.60 -25.86 -10.09
N ALA A 140 27.33 -25.77 -10.48
CA ALA A 140 26.65 -26.83 -11.20
C ALA A 140 27.36 -27.13 -12.54
N ASN A 141 27.64 -28.40 -12.78
CA ASN A 141 28.33 -28.89 -13.98
C ASN A 141 29.80 -28.44 -14.13
N ILE A 142 30.41 -27.90 -13.10
CA ILE A 142 31.85 -27.59 -13.05
C ILE A 142 32.49 -28.48 -11.99
N ASP A 143 33.51 -29.27 -12.35
CA ASP A 143 34.09 -30.24 -11.44
C ASP A 143 34.98 -29.61 -10.36
N THR A 144 35.69 -28.57 -10.70
CA THR A 144 36.63 -27.88 -9.82
C THR A 144 35.91 -26.86 -8.95
N PRO A 145 35.92 -26.98 -7.61
CA PRO A 145 35.44 -25.94 -6.73
C PRO A 145 36.39 -24.75 -6.73
N VAL A 146 35.86 -23.56 -6.50
CA VAL A 146 36.66 -22.34 -6.46
C VAL A 146 36.59 -21.69 -5.09
N ALA A 147 37.75 -21.27 -4.56
CA ALA A 147 37.83 -20.56 -3.29
C ALA A 147 37.21 -19.17 -3.37
N GLY A 148 36.53 -18.77 -2.32
CA GLY A 148 35.92 -17.46 -2.13
C GLY A 148 36.09 -16.97 -0.69
N LEU A 149 35.93 -15.68 -0.50
CA LEU A 149 35.96 -15.03 0.80
C LEU A 149 34.83 -14.01 0.85
N ASP A 150 33.89 -14.20 1.80
CA ASP A 150 32.80 -13.27 2.06
C ASP A 150 32.97 -12.55 3.38
N PHE A 151 32.29 -11.41 3.51
CA PHE A 151 32.25 -10.63 4.74
C PHE A 151 30.83 -10.55 5.28
N PHE A 152 30.69 -10.72 6.61
CA PHE A 152 29.44 -10.52 7.34
C PHE A 152 29.67 -9.69 8.60
N TYR A 153 28.72 -8.78 8.87
CA TYR A 153 28.61 -8.15 10.17
C TYR A 153 27.47 -8.83 10.94
N VAL A 154 27.86 -9.58 11.96
CA VAL A 154 26.92 -10.34 12.81
C VAL A 154 26.65 -9.53 14.07
N GLN A 155 25.37 -9.39 14.42
CA GLN A 155 24.93 -8.69 15.62
C GLN A 155 23.98 -9.57 16.44
N THR A 156 23.81 -9.19 17.71
CA THR A 156 22.89 -9.84 18.65
C THR A 156 21.63 -9.02 18.78
N LYS A 157 20.47 -9.67 18.62
CA LYS A 157 19.15 -9.07 18.87
C LYS A 157 18.88 -8.91 20.36
N ASP A 158 17.82 -8.18 20.71
CA ASP A 158 17.39 -7.97 22.11
C ASP A 158 17.04 -9.29 22.83
N ASP A 159 16.61 -10.32 22.10
CA ASP A 159 16.31 -11.64 22.63
C ASP A 159 17.53 -12.55 22.79
N GLY A 160 18.70 -12.05 22.45
CA GLY A 160 19.98 -12.75 22.53
C GLY A 160 20.33 -13.60 21.30
N SER A 161 19.47 -13.69 20.30
CA SER A 161 19.75 -14.43 19.06
C SER A 161 20.67 -13.64 18.14
N LEU A 162 21.56 -14.36 17.44
CA LEU A 162 22.44 -13.75 16.43
C LEU A 162 21.70 -13.56 15.10
N TYR A 163 22.09 -12.52 14.38
CA TYR A 163 21.64 -12.30 13.00
C TYR A 163 22.72 -11.60 12.17
N ILE A 164 22.67 -11.76 10.87
CA ILE A 164 23.51 -11.02 9.93
C ILE A 164 22.86 -9.66 9.66
N ASN A 165 23.55 -8.57 10.05
CA ASN A 165 23.12 -7.24 9.65
C ASN A 165 23.54 -7.01 8.19
N ASN A 166 22.60 -7.25 7.29
CA ASN A 166 22.85 -7.24 5.85
C ASN A 166 22.94 -5.83 5.24
N VAL A 167 22.72 -4.76 6.06
CA VAL A 167 23.07 -3.39 5.68
C VAL A 167 24.55 -3.30 5.30
N TYR A 168 25.39 -4.10 5.94
CA TYR A 168 26.85 -4.17 5.70
C TYR A 168 27.24 -5.32 4.76
N GLY A 169 26.26 -6.04 4.23
CA GLY A 169 26.49 -7.11 3.24
C GLY A 169 26.95 -6.55 1.89
N SER A 170 27.62 -7.39 1.14
CA SER A 170 28.22 -7.07 -0.15
C SER A 170 27.26 -6.50 -1.17
N PHE A 171 26.03 -7.02 -1.18
CA PHE A 171 25.00 -6.56 -2.11
C PHE A 171 24.64 -5.09 -1.83
N ASN A 172 24.39 -4.74 -0.57
CA ASN A 172 24.08 -3.36 -0.20
C ASN A 172 25.29 -2.43 -0.38
N GLN A 173 26.51 -2.86 -0.03
CA GLN A 173 27.71 -2.07 -0.27
C GLN A 173 27.89 -1.71 -1.75
N SER A 174 27.53 -2.65 -2.65
CA SER A 174 27.62 -2.45 -4.10
C SER A 174 26.52 -1.59 -4.67
N ASN A 175 25.30 -1.69 -4.14
CA ASN A 175 24.10 -1.09 -4.70
C ASN A 175 23.60 0.15 -3.96
N GLY A 176 23.94 0.29 -2.66
CA GLY A 176 23.59 1.44 -1.83
C GLY A 176 22.09 1.59 -1.62
N GLU A 177 21.40 0.48 -1.37
CA GLU A 177 19.96 0.46 -1.16
C GLU A 177 19.56 0.90 0.25
N PHE A 178 20.42 0.57 1.23
CA PHE A 178 20.23 0.94 2.63
C PHE A 178 21.39 1.80 3.11
N ASP A 179 21.08 2.84 3.87
CA ASP A 179 22.11 3.72 4.46
C ASP A 179 22.86 2.98 5.59
N MET A 180 24.19 3.01 5.54
CA MET A 180 25.05 2.42 6.55
C MET A 180 25.32 3.40 7.68
N ASP A 181 25.36 2.91 8.92
CA ASP A 181 25.87 3.66 10.06
C ASP A 181 27.35 3.99 9.85
N THR A 182 27.73 5.23 10.10
CA THR A 182 29.07 5.75 9.80
C THR A 182 30.16 5.15 10.67
N ASP A 183 29.85 4.82 11.92
CA ASP A 183 30.83 4.28 12.87
C ASP A 183 31.12 2.82 12.53
N ILE A 184 30.09 2.03 12.25
CA ILE A 184 30.23 0.64 11.80
C ILE A 184 30.93 0.57 10.44
N ALA A 185 30.56 1.45 9.49
CA ALA A 185 31.22 1.50 8.19
C ALA A 185 32.72 1.84 8.32
N SER A 186 33.08 2.75 9.23
CA SER A 186 34.46 3.10 9.53
C SER A 186 35.23 1.93 10.19
N LEU A 187 34.56 1.20 11.09
CA LEU A 187 35.12 -0.02 11.70
C LEU A 187 35.40 -1.08 10.63
N ILE A 188 34.46 -1.34 9.72
CA ILE A 188 34.61 -2.29 8.62
C ILE A 188 35.78 -1.87 7.72
N ALA A 189 35.85 -0.61 7.32
CA ALA A 189 36.94 -0.09 6.52
C ALA A 189 38.33 -0.26 7.21
N THR A 190 38.38 -0.08 8.52
CA THR A 190 39.59 -0.32 9.31
C THR A 190 39.95 -1.79 9.38
N PHE A 191 38.94 -2.67 9.57
CA PHE A 191 39.08 -4.11 9.58
C PHE A 191 39.68 -4.64 8.28
N GLU A 192 39.15 -4.23 7.15
CA GLU A 192 39.58 -4.67 5.82
C GLU A 192 41.04 -4.33 5.50
N GLN A 193 41.60 -3.34 6.19
CA GLN A 193 42.97 -2.88 6.00
C GLN A 193 43.99 -3.57 6.94
N GLN A 194 43.52 -4.42 7.84
CA GLN A 194 44.45 -5.12 8.75
C GLN A 194 45.28 -6.14 7.98
N SER A 195 46.56 -6.25 8.38
CA SER A 195 47.55 -7.09 7.67
C SER A 195 47.16 -8.58 7.64
N ASP A 196 46.51 -9.07 8.70
CA ASP A 196 46.01 -10.47 8.78
C ASP A 196 44.79 -10.71 7.88
N VAL A 197 43.89 -9.72 7.76
CA VAL A 197 42.74 -9.78 6.83
C VAL A 197 43.24 -9.73 5.38
N LEU A 198 44.17 -8.81 5.08
CA LEU A 198 44.77 -8.71 3.74
C LEU A 198 45.55 -9.97 3.37
N ALA A 199 46.24 -10.63 4.32
CA ALA A 199 46.92 -11.90 4.09
C ALA A 199 45.94 -13.03 3.72
N LEU A 200 44.83 -13.17 4.45
CA LEU A 200 43.79 -14.14 4.13
C LEU A 200 43.17 -13.86 2.74
N GLN A 201 42.90 -12.60 2.42
CA GLN A 201 42.41 -12.22 1.09
C GLN A 201 43.38 -12.63 -0.02
N ALA A 202 44.68 -12.39 0.18
CA ALA A 202 45.70 -12.75 -0.80
C ALA A 202 45.81 -14.27 -0.98
N GLU A 203 45.75 -15.05 0.10
CA GLU A 203 45.75 -16.52 0.07
C GLU A 203 44.56 -17.04 -0.73
N VAL A 204 43.35 -16.60 -0.41
CA VAL A 204 42.13 -17.03 -1.11
C VAL A 204 42.16 -16.63 -2.58
N GLN A 205 42.65 -15.42 -2.90
CA GLN A 205 42.81 -14.98 -4.27
C GLN A 205 43.79 -15.86 -5.06
N GLN A 206 44.88 -16.27 -4.40
CA GLN A 206 45.84 -17.19 -5.02
C GLN A 206 45.20 -18.55 -5.31
N GLU A 207 44.50 -19.15 -4.33
CA GLU A 207 43.79 -20.41 -4.54
C GLU A 207 42.76 -20.34 -5.68
N CYS A 208 42.01 -19.24 -5.73
CA CYS A 208 41.05 -18.96 -6.79
C CYS A 208 41.72 -18.92 -8.17
N ASN A 209 42.84 -18.19 -8.28
CA ASN A 209 43.59 -18.06 -9.54
C ASN A 209 44.19 -19.40 -9.99
N GLU A 210 44.72 -20.19 -9.04
CA GLU A 210 45.27 -21.53 -9.30
C GLU A 210 44.17 -22.48 -9.83
N ALA A 211 42.98 -22.47 -9.22
CA ALA A 211 41.85 -23.27 -9.68
C ALA A 211 41.41 -22.88 -11.10
N MET A 212 41.31 -21.58 -11.40
CA MET A 212 40.97 -21.11 -12.76
C MET A 212 42.02 -21.39 -13.79
N LEU A 213 43.31 -21.40 -13.42
CA LEU A 213 44.40 -21.76 -14.32
C LEU A 213 44.41 -23.27 -14.59
N ALA A 214 44.01 -24.09 -13.62
CA ALA A 214 43.99 -25.54 -13.74
C ALA A 214 42.79 -26.08 -14.50
N ASP A 215 41.67 -25.34 -14.53
CA ASP A 215 40.42 -25.75 -15.16
C ASP A 215 39.88 -24.66 -16.08
N GLU A 216 40.04 -24.88 -17.41
CA GLU A 216 39.58 -23.97 -18.45
C GLU A 216 38.04 -23.84 -18.47
N ASN A 217 37.28 -24.89 -18.10
CA ASN A 217 35.83 -24.84 -18.00
C ASN A 217 35.41 -23.91 -16.89
N LEU A 218 36.03 -24.02 -15.70
CA LEU A 218 35.81 -23.11 -14.58
C LEU A 218 36.12 -21.67 -14.98
N ASN A 219 37.28 -21.45 -15.60
CA ASN A 219 37.70 -20.12 -16.04
C ASN A 219 36.70 -19.51 -17.03
N THR A 220 36.31 -20.25 -18.06
CA THR A 220 35.31 -19.79 -19.03
C THR A 220 33.95 -19.53 -18.38
N PHE A 221 33.51 -20.42 -17.49
CA PHE A 221 32.28 -20.28 -16.80
C PHE A 221 32.26 -18.98 -15.94
N VAL A 222 33.26 -18.79 -15.10
CA VAL A 222 33.31 -17.63 -14.17
C VAL A 222 33.50 -16.32 -14.93
N ASN A 223 34.41 -16.27 -15.89
CA ASN A 223 34.81 -15.02 -16.55
C ASN A 223 33.93 -14.66 -17.77
N THR A 224 33.12 -15.57 -18.27
CA THR A 224 32.29 -15.32 -19.46
C THR A 224 30.82 -15.66 -19.17
N THR A 225 30.51 -16.95 -18.96
CA THR A 225 29.13 -17.43 -18.90
C THR A 225 28.36 -16.79 -17.77
N LEU A 226 28.90 -16.84 -16.55
CA LEU A 226 28.27 -16.29 -15.36
C LEU A 226 28.20 -14.76 -15.41
N GLN A 227 29.25 -14.10 -15.93
CA GLN A 227 29.27 -12.64 -16.10
C GLN A 227 28.17 -12.16 -17.07
N ASP A 228 28.01 -12.85 -18.19
CA ASP A 228 27.00 -12.47 -19.18
C ASP A 228 25.59 -12.76 -18.65
N ALA A 229 25.43 -13.86 -17.89
CA ALA A 229 24.18 -14.16 -17.20
C ALA A 229 23.82 -13.10 -16.14
N ILE A 230 24.79 -12.62 -15.34
CA ILE A 230 24.57 -11.54 -14.36
C ILE A 230 24.17 -10.23 -15.08
N LYS A 231 24.83 -9.89 -16.18
CA LYS A 231 24.46 -8.70 -16.96
C LYS A 231 23.04 -8.81 -17.52
N GLN A 232 22.66 -9.98 -18.01
CA GLN A 232 21.33 -10.24 -18.51
C GLN A 232 20.29 -10.13 -17.40
N TRP A 233 20.54 -10.79 -16.25
CA TRP A 233 19.69 -10.66 -15.07
C TRP A 233 19.48 -9.19 -14.67
N ALA A 234 20.56 -8.40 -14.61
CA ALA A 234 20.47 -7.00 -14.23
C ALA A 234 19.62 -6.17 -15.22
N ALA A 235 19.71 -6.49 -16.53
CA ALA A 235 18.89 -5.85 -17.55
C ALA A 235 17.42 -6.23 -17.42
N ASP A 236 17.12 -7.51 -17.23
CA ASP A 236 15.77 -8.05 -17.09
C ASP A 236 15.10 -7.56 -15.80
N TYR A 237 15.84 -7.55 -14.68
CA TYR A 237 15.36 -6.99 -13.41
C TYR A 237 15.00 -5.52 -13.54
N LYS A 238 15.87 -4.72 -14.18
CA LYS A 238 15.59 -3.31 -14.45
C LYS A 238 14.34 -3.12 -15.30
N ALA A 239 14.17 -3.95 -16.32
CA ALA A 239 12.98 -3.89 -17.19
C ALA A 239 11.71 -4.24 -16.40
N SER A 240 11.74 -5.28 -15.58
CA SER A 240 10.59 -5.70 -14.75
C SER A 240 10.18 -4.64 -13.73
N VAL A 241 11.15 -3.98 -13.08
CA VAL A 241 10.87 -2.87 -12.14
C VAL A 241 10.26 -1.68 -12.87
N ALA A 242 10.75 -1.35 -14.07
CA ALA A 242 10.20 -0.26 -14.88
C ALA A 242 8.75 -0.57 -15.31
N GLN A 243 8.48 -1.79 -15.75
CA GLN A 243 7.13 -2.23 -16.11
C GLN A 243 6.18 -2.21 -14.92
N ALA A 244 6.59 -2.73 -13.77
CA ALA A 244 5.79 -2.70 -12.55
C ALA A 244 5.45 -1.26 -12.10
N ALA A 245 6.41 -0.33 -12.25
CA ALA A 245 6.19 1.08 -11.95
C ALA A 245 5.19 1.73 -12.92
N GLU A 246 5.23 1.38 -14.23
CA GLU A 246 4.28 1.86 -15.22
C GLU A 246 2.86 1.31 -14.96
N GLU A 247 2.74 0.02 -14.65
CA GLU A 247 1.47 -0.61 -14.30
C GLU A 247 0.86 0.00 -13.03
N ALA A 248 1.67 0.25 -11.99
CA ALA A 248 1.23 0.91 -10.78
C ALA A 248 0.78 2.36 -11.03
N ALA A 249 1.48 3.09 -11.91
CA ALA A 249 1.09 4.45 -12.29
C ALA A 249 -0.22 4.46 -13.10
N ALA A 250 -0.41 3.50 -13.99
CA ALA A 250 -1.65 3.34 -14.77
C ALA A 250 -2.84 2.96 -13.88
N ALA A 251 -2.64 2.04 -12.93
CA ALA A 251 -3.66 1.65 -11.96
C ALA A 251 -4.11 2.83 -11.09
N LYS A 252 -3.15 3.63 -10.63
CA LYS A 252 -3.44 4.84 -9.84
C LYS A 252 -4.18 5.90 -10.66
N ALA A 253 -3.82 6.10 -11.92
CA ALA A 253 -4.50 7.04 -12.80
C ALA A 253 -5.96 6.60 -13.06
N ALA A 254 -6.20 5.30 -13.22
CA ALA A 254 -7.54 4.75 -13.39
C ALA A 254 -8.39 4.93 -12.12
N GLU A 255 -7.80 4.75 -10.93
CA GLU A 255 -8.48 5.00 -9.65
C GLU A 255 -8.83 6.48 -9.47
N GLU A 256 -7.93 7.40 -9.81
CA GLU A 256 -8.18 8.84 -9.77
C GLU A 256 -9.29 9.25 -10.75
N GLU A 257 -9.32 8.67 -11.95
CA GLU A 257 -10.39 8.92 -12.93
C GLU A 257 -11.75 8.38 -12.46
N ALA A 258 -11.77 7.18 -11.89
CA ALA A 258 -12.99 6.61 -11.33
C ALA A 258 -13.54 7.45 -10.16
N ALA A 259 -12.66 7.91 -9.27
CA ALA A 259 -13.03 8.79 -8.17
C ALA A 259 -13.57 10.16 -8.65
N ALA A 260 -12.98 10.72 -9.72
CA ALA A 260 -13.46 11.97 -10.31
C ALA A 260 -14.85 11.82 -10.92
N LYS A 261 -15.13 10.71 -11.64
CA LYS A 261 -16.45 10.42 -12.19
C LYS A 261 -17.51 10.22 -11.10
N ALA A 262 -17.17 9.47 -10.05
CA ALA A 262 -18.07 9.28 -8.91
C ALA A 262 -18.40 10.62 -8.20
N ALA A 263 -17.43 11.52 -8.08
CA ALA A 263 -17.65 12.84 -7.50
C ALA A 263 -18.55 13.73 -8.40
N GLU A 264 -18.40 13.63 -9.73
CA GLU A 264 -19.26 14.36 -10.68
C GLU A 264 -20.69 13.83 -10.65
N GLU A 265 -20.88 12.50 -10.63
CA GLU A 265 -22.19 11.88 -10.50
C GLU A 265 -22.88 12.23 -9.16
N ALA A 266 -22.13 12.22 -8.06
CA ALA A 266 -22.64 12.62 -6.75
C ALA A 266 -23.10 14.07 -6.75
N LYS A 267 -22.31 14.99 -7.37
CA LYS A 267 -22.66 16.39 -7.51
C LYS A 267 -23.92 16.60 -8.37
N ALA A 268 -24.01 15.90 -9.48
CA ALA A 268 -25.20 15.94 -10.35
C ALA A 268 -26.46 15.46 -9.60
N THR A 269 -26.31 14.42 -8.77
CA THR A 269 -27.41 13.88 -7.95
C THR A 269 -27.80 14.90 -6.87
N GLU A 270 -26.84 15.55 -6.24
CA GLU A 270 -27.11 16.59 -5.23
C GLU A 270 -27.78 17.82 -5.85
N GLU A 271 -27.35 18.28 -7.02
CA GLU A 271 -27.97 19.38 -7.75
C GLU A 271 -29.41 19.03 -8.17
N ALA A 272 -29.66 17.81 -8.63
CA ALA A 272 -31.00 17.36 -8.98
C ALA A 272 -31.93 17.30 -7.73
N ALA A 273 -31.43 16.78 -6.61
CA ALA A 273 -32.19 16.76 -5.35
C ALA A 273 -32.46 18.17 -4.82
N ALA A 274 -31.49 19.09 -4.93
CA ALA A 274 -31.68 20.49 -4.53
C ALA A 274 -32.72 21.20 -5.41
N ALA A 275 -32.74 20.94 -6.71
CA ALA A 275 -33.73 21.45 -7.63
C ALA A 275 -35.15 20.96 -7.29
N GLU A 276 -35.28 19.66 -6.97
CA GLU A 276 -36.54 19.07 -6.56
C GLU A 276 -37.03 19.61 -5.20
N ALA A 277 -36.11 19.81 -4.26
CA ALA A 277 -36.44 20.43 -2.97
C ALA A 277 -36.86 21.88 -3.12
N ALA A 278 -36.22 22.67 -4.00
CA ALA A 278 -36.60 24.03 -4.30
C ALA A 278 -37.99 24.13 -4.98
N GLU A 279 -38.30 23.18 -5.84
CA GLU A 279 -39.63 23.07 -6.46
C GLU A 279 -40.72 22.74 -5.41
N ALA A 280 -40.42 21.81 -4.50
CA ALA A 280 -41.32 21.44 -3.40
C ALA A 280 -41.54 22.62 -2.43
N ALA A 281 -40.51 23.42 -2.13
CA ALA A 281 -40.60 24.58 -1.26
C ALA A 281 -41.51 25.67 -1.83
N ASN A 282 -41.65 25.74 -3.16
CA ASN A 282 -42.54 26.69 -3.86
C ASN A 282 -43.96 26.14 -4.04
N ALA A 283 -44.26 24.95 -3.57
CA ALA A 283 -45.56 24.31 -3.73
C ALA A 283 -46.68 25.13 -3.11
N LYS A 284 -47.77 25.32 -3.84
CA LYS A 284 -48.99 26.05 -3.44
C LYS A 284 -50.21 25.21 -3.69
N THR A 285 -51.24 25.40 -2.89
CA THR A 285 -52.53 24.76 -3.15
C THR A 285 -53.32 25.64 -4.14
N LYS A 286 -53.70 25.06 -5.28
CA LYS A 286 -54.62 25.65 -6.25
C LYS A 286 -55.84 24.80 -6.40
N VAL A 287 -56.90 25.40 -6.94
CA VAL A 287 -58.20 24.75 -7.16
C VAL A 287 -58.56 24.76 -8.65
N THR A 288 -59.03 23.64 -9.18
CA THR A 288 -59.50 23.55 -10.56
C THR A 288 -60.78 24.36 -10.73
N THR A 289 -60.85 25.19 -11.78
CA THR A 289 -62.04 26.02 -12.10
C THR A 289 -63.03 25.30 -12.97
N ASP A 290 -62.60 24.25 -13.68
CA ASP A 290 -63.44 23.43 -14.54
C ASP A 290 -62.94 21.98 -14.53
N LYS A 291 -63.62 21.06 -15.22
CA LYS A 291 -63.16 19.70 -15.45
C LYS A 291 -61.98 19.73 -16.42
N ILE A 292 -60.81 19.24 -15.97
CA ILE A 292 -59.58 19.30 -16.73
C ILE A 292 -58.91 17.93 -16.91
N ASN A 293 -58.15 17.76 -17.99
CA ASN A 293 -57.35 16.62 -18.27
C ASN A 293 -55.97 16.76 -17.57
N VAL A 294 -55.52 15.66 -16.94
CA VAL A 294 -54.19 15.50 -16.37
C VAL A 294 -53.34 14.76 -17.35
N ARG A 295 -52.15 15.24 -17.67
CA ARG A 295 -51.23 14.63 -18.62
C ARG A 295 -49.84 14.39 -18.03
N ASP A 296 -49.08 13.49 -18.63
CA ASP A 296 -47.71 13.16 -18.21
C ASP A 296 -46.65 14.20 -18.71
N ALA A 297 -47.05 15.06 -19.62
CA ALA A 297 -46.17 16.10 -20.16
C ALA A 297 -46.93 17.44 -20.31
N ALA A 298 -46.19 18.57 -20.30
CA ALA A 298 -46.68 19.91 -20.52
C ALA A 298 -47.04 20.17 -22.00
N SER A 299 -47.87 19.29 -22.59
CA SER A 299 -48.23 19.29 -24.00
C SER A 299 -49.62 18.67 -24.21
N GLU A 300 -50.31 19.08 -25.27
CA GLU A 300 -51.55 18.45 -25.70
C GLU A 300 -51.36 17.04 -26.25
N ASP A 301 -50.15 16.73 -26.66
CA ASP A 301 -49.73 15.39 -27.12
C ASP A 301 -49.35 14.45 -26.00
N GLY A 302 -49.19 14.95 -24.75
CA GLY A 302 -48.90 14.13 -23.56
C GLY A 302 -49.99 13.11 -23.30
N ASN A 303 -49.60 11.91 -22.79
CA ASN A 303 -50.55 10.85 -22.47
C ASN A 303 -51.53 11.32 -21.39
N LEU A 304 -52.81 10.99 -21.57
CA LEU A 304 -53.84 11.27 -20.58
C LEU A 304 -53.69 10.34 -19.39
N LEU A 305 -53.38 10.90 -18.22
CA LEU A 305 -53.27 10.15 -16.95
C LEU A 305 -54.64 10.06 -16.23
N GLY A 306 -55.52 11.06 -16.46
CA GLY A 306 -56.83 11.13 -15.85
C GLY A 306 -57.51 12.47 -16.00
N GLN A 307 -58.54 12.72 -15.20
CA GLN A 307 -59.27 13.98 -15.20
C GLN A 307 -59.52 14.42 -13.77
N LEU A 308 -59.47 15.73 -13.53
CA LEU A 308 -59.86 16.37 -12.28
C LEU A 308 -61.19 17.09 -12.47
N ALA A 309 -62.09 16.98 -11.52
CA ALA A 309 -63.35 17.72 -11.54
C ALA A 309 -63.14 19.18 -11.13
N SER A 310 -64.04 20.07 -11.50
CA SER A 310 -64.06 21.44 -11.00
C SER A 310 -64.14 21.46 -9.48
N GLY A 311 -63.37 22.37 -8.85
CA GLY A 311 -63.26 22.47 -7.37
C GLY A 311 -62.27 21.50 -6.71
N THR A 312 -61.54 20.70 -7.48
CA THR A 312 -60.53 19.81 -6.93
C THR A 312 -59.29 20.60 -6.51
N GLN A 313 -58.85 20.42 -5.25
CA GLN A 313 -57.58 21.00 -4.77
C GLN A 313 -56.40 20.16 -5.28
N VAL A 314 -55.38 20.83 -5.74
CA VAL A 314 -54.13 20.22 -6.23
C VAL A 314 -52.92 20.96 -5.64
N THR A 315 -51.83 20.24 -5.39
CA THR A 315 -50.55 20.85 -5.09
C THR A 315 -49.92 21.29 -6.41
N TRP A 316 -49.73 22.60 -6.54
CA TRP A 316 -49.12 23.25 -7.69
C TRP A 316 -47.64 23.52 -7.38
N TYR A 317 -46.76 23.27 -8.31
CA TYR A 317 -45.32 23.47 -8.17
C TYR A 317 -44.81 24.63 -9.03
N ALA A 318 -45.17 24.68 -10.30
CA ALA A 318 -44.69 25.66 -11.26
C ALA A 318 -45.63 25.74 -12.49
N ASP A 319 -45.53 26.84 -13.23
CA ASP A 319 -46.13 26.99 -14.54
C ASP A 319 -45.05 26.90 -15.62
N GLU A 320 -45.28 26.10 -16.65
CA GLU A 320 -44.37 25.91 -17.78
C GLU A 320 -45.19 25.99 -19.09
N ASN A 321 -44.90 27.01 -19.91
CA ASN A 321 -45.49 27.20 -21.25
C ASN A 321 -47.04 27.09 -21.30
N GLY A 322 -47.75 27.62 -20.30
CA GLY A 322 -49.19 27.56 -20.19
C GLY A 322 -49.74 26.27 -19.59
N TRP A 323 -48.89 25.42 -19.08
CA TRP A 323 -49.20 24.25 -18.29
C TRP A 323 -48.76 24.42 -16.84
N ALA A 324 -49.57 23.96 -15.94
CA ALA A 324 -49.27 23.90 -14.52
C ALA A 324 -48.80 22.49 -14.14
N LYS A 325 -47.65 22.40 -13.51
CA LYS A 325 -47.12 21.18 -12.92
C LYS A 325 -47.76 20.99 -11.56
N ILE A 326 -48.38 19.83 -11.36
CA ILE A 326 -49.16 19.51 -10.16
C ILE A 326 -48.74 18.13 -9.61
N ASP A 327 -49.09 17.88 -8.33
CA ASP A 327 -49.15 16.49 -7.81
C ASP A 327 -50.48 15.83 -8.28
N TYR A 328 -50.32 14.65 -8.84
CA TYR A 328 -51.45 13.80 -9.20
C TYR A 328 -51.16 12.37 -8.71
N ASN A 329 -51.80 11.98 -7.61
CA ASN A 329 -51.63 10.65 -6.97
C ASN A 329 -50.17 10.35 -6.59
N GLY A 330 -49.40 11.36 -6.07
CA GLY A 330 -48.02 11.20 -5.68
C GLY A 330 -47.00 11.23 -6.84
N THR A 331 -47.48 11.59 -8.05
CA THR A 331 -46.64 11.74 -9.24
C THR A 331 -46.80 13.13 -9.84
N LYS A 332 -45.73 13.73 -10.34
CA LYS A 332 -45.78 14.99 -11.02
C LYS A 332 -46.48 14.86 -12.39
N ALA A 333 -47.46 15.68 -12.62
CA ALA A 333 -48.26 15.69 -13.84
C ALA A 333 -48.61 17.10 -14.24
N TYR A 334 -49.25 17.27 -15.41
CA TYR A 334 -49.49 18.57 -15.99
C TYR A 334 -50.98 18.78 -16.31
N VAL A 335 -51.46 20.00 -16.04
CA VAL A 335 -52.80 20.45 -16.41
C VAL A 335 -52.66 21.82 -17.06
N LYS A 336 -53.62 22.28 -17.87
CA LYS A 336 -53.64 23.62 -18.41
C LYS A 336 -53.73 24.65 -17.29
N ALA A 337 -52.77 25.58 -17.22
CA ALA A 337 -52.67 26.56 -16.14
C ALA A 337 -53.89 27.49 -16.01
N ASP A 338 -54.55 27.81 -17.14
CA ASP A 338 -55.75 28.64 -17.21
C ASP A 338 -56.96 28.09 -16.41
N TYR A 339 -56.94 26.80 -16.09
CA TYR A 339 -57.97 26.13 -15.31
C TYR A 339 -57.65 25.97 -13.83
N LEU A 340 -56.59 26.65 -13.33
CA LEU A 340 -56.26 26.68 -11.92
C LEU A 340 -56.41 28.10 -11.36
N ALA A 341 -57.12 28.23 -10.26
CA ALA A 341 -57.21 29.43 -9.46
C ALA A 341 -56.53 29.21 -8.10
N ASP A 342 -56.05 30.32 -7.50
CA ASP A 342 -55.55 30.28 -6.13
C ASP A 342 -56.71 29.88 -5.20
N ALA A 343 -56.43 28.96 -4.25
CA ALA A 343 -57.41 28.58 -3.25
C ALA A 343 -57.72 29.83 -2.37
N SER A 344 -58.82 30.47 -2.64
CA SER A 344 -59.31 31.63 -1.88
C SER A 344 -59.62 31.18 -0.45
N GLY A 345 -58.91 31.69 0.52
CA GLY A 345 -59.25 31.51 1.94
C GLY A 345 -60.56 32.28 2.24
N ASP A 346 -61.68 31.60 2.32
CA ASP A 346 -62.74 31.99 3.23
C ASP A 346 -63.46 30.73 3.78
N SER A 347 -63.69 30.84 5.08
CA SER A 347 -64.10 29.89 6.06
C SER A 347 -65.47 29.23 5.83
N THR A 348 -65.64 27.97 6.14
CA THR A 348 -66.31 27.46 7.33
C THR A 348 -66.47 25.96 7.32
N GLN A 349 -65.91 25.36 8.31
CA GLN A 349 -66.43 24.30 9.17
C GLN A 349 -67.14 23.09 8.49
N ASP A 350 -66.53 21.89 8.50
CA ASP A 350 -67.03 20.86 9.43
C ASP A 350 -65.98 19.75 9.68
N THR A 351 -66.07 19.25 10.86
CA THR A 351 -65.27 18.36 11.66
C THR A 351 -65.16 16.99 11.07
N SER A 352 -63.94 16.45 10.88
CA SER A 352 -63.63 15.09 11.23
C SER A 352 -62.17 14.91 11.57
N GLN A 353 -61.95 14.72 12.83
CA GLN A 353 -60.73 14.52 13.58
C GLN A 353 -59.97 13.30 13.05
N SER A 354 -58.77 13.50 12.56
CA SER A 354 -57.74 12.48 12.59
C SER A 354 -56.46 13.15 13.11
N THR A 355 -56.20 12.89 14.36
CA THR A 355 -55.06 13.39 15.11
C THR A 355 -53.78 12.78 14.56
N ASN A 356 -53.01 13.51 13.77
CA ASN A 356 -51.58 13.26 13.63
C ASN A 356 -50.83 14.22 14.54
N SER A 357 -50.55 13.78 15.74
CA SER A 357 -49.62 14.43 16.64
C SER A 357 -48.23 14.22 16.08
N SER A 358 -47.68 15.23 15.42
CA SER A 358 -46.24 15.32 15.18
C SER A 358 -45.58 15.47 16.55
N ALA A 359 -45.11 14.37 17.12
CA ALA A 359 -44.28 14.41 18.30
C ALA A 359 -42.98 15.15 17.92
N ASN A 360 -42.73 16.32 18.48
CA ASN A 360 -41.46 17.00 18.41
C ASN A 360 -40.42 16.18 19.19
N LEU A 361 -39.71 15.29 18.49
CA LEU A 361 -38.62 14.52 19.05
C LEU A 361 -37.40 15.43 19.18
N SER A 362 -36.81 15.49 20.37
CA SER A 362 -35.65 16.32 20.65
C SER A 362 -34.37 15.58 20.34
N GLN A 363 -33.39 16.30 19.82
CA GLN A 363 -32.04 15.77 19.62
C GLN A 363 -31.46 15.23 20.94
N GLY A 364 -30.88 14.04 20.89
CA GLY A 364 -30.33 13.34 22.06
C GLY A 364 -31.36 12.55 22.86
N GLN A 365 -32.65 12.57 22.49
CA GLN A 365 -33.68 11.81 23.13
C GLN A 365 -33.51 10.30 22.88
N GLU A 366 -33.53 9.51 23.93
CA GLU A 366 -33.56 8.05 23.84
C GLU A 366 -35.01 7.55 23.79
N ILE A 367 -35.29 6.72 22.81
CA ILE A 367 -36.65 6.18 22.60
C ILE A 367 -36.57 4.66 22.63
N THR A 368 -37.38 4.05 23.49
CA THR A 368 -37.57 2.59 23.49
C THR A 368 -38.63 2.24 22.45
N LEU A 369 -38.26 1.40 21.49
CA LEU A 369 -39.13 1.05 20.39
C LEU A 369 -40.28 0.13 20.84
N ALA A 370 -41.50 0.53 20.50
CA ALA A 370 -42.67 -0.33 20.68
C ALA A 370 -42.73 -1.46 19.64
N ASN A 371 -42.18 -1.24 18.46
CA ASN A 371 -42.20 -2.18 17.35
C ASN A 371 -40.79 -2.28 16.72
N THR A 372 -40.54 -3.36 15.95
CA THR A 372 -39.31 -3.52 15.19
C THR A 372 -39.25 -2.50 14.06
N VAL A 373 -38.16 -1.72 13.98
CA VAL A 373 -37.98 -0.62 13.04
C VAL A 373 -36.76 -0.87 12.15
N ASN A 374 -36.91 -0.66 10.86
CA ASN A 374 -35.79 -0.66 9.92
C ASN A 374 -35.12 0.72 9.92
N VAL A 375 -33.83 0.76 10.27
CA VAL A 375 -32.98 1.94 10.13
C VAL A 375 -32.34 1.88 8.74
N ARG A 376 -32.52 2.92 7.93
CA ARG A 376 -32.18 2.96 6.51
C ARG A 376 -31.11 4.00 6.20
N GLU A 377 -30.42 3.86 5.07
CA GLU A 377 -29.38 4.77 4.64
C GLU A 377 -29.89 6.17 4.27
N SER A 378 -31.13 6.27 3.83
CA SER A 378 -31.78 7.53 3.46
C SER A 378 -33.25 7.55 3.84
N MET A 379 -33.90 8.72 3.74
CA MET A 379 -35.32 8.97 4.05
C MET A 379 -36.23 8.39 2.94
N SER A 380 -36.14 7.07 2.73
CA SER A 380 -36.93 6.34 1.74
C SER A 380 -37.25 4.92 2.25
N GLU A 381 -38.48 4.48 2.01
CA GLU A 381 -38.90 3.12 2.37
C GLU A 381 -38.23 2.03 1.54
N THR A 382 -37.69 2.38 0.38
CA THR A 382 -36.95 1.50 -0.52
C THR A 382 -35.44 1.51 -0.31
N ALA A 383 -34.92 2.46 0.50
CA ALA A 383 -33.49 2.56 0.78
C ALA A 383 -32.95 1.31 1.50
N SER A 384 -31.66 1.03 1.29
CA SER A 384 -30.96 -0.08 1.94
C SER A 384 -31.04 0.02 3.47
N LYS A 385 -31.14 -1.14 4.13
CA LYS A 385 -31.19 -1.20 5.58
C LYS A 385 -29.78 -1.15 6.17
N VAL A 386 -29.50 -0.16 7.01
CA VAL A 386 -28.25 -0.03 7.79
C VAL A 386 -28.31 -0.94 9.00
N ALA A 387 -29.49 -1.03 9.64
CA ALA A 387 -29.73 -1.86 10.79
C ALA A 387 -31.23 -2.19 10.93
N VAL A 388 -31.55 -3.17 11.76
CA VAL A 388 -32.89 -3.47 12.23
C VAL A 388 -32.88 -3.34 13.75
N ALA A 389 -33.63 -2.39 14.28
CA ALA A 389 -33.80 -2.19 15.73
C ALA A 389 -35.09 -2.90 16.16
N TYR A 390 -34.99 -3.81 17.11
CA TYR A 390 -36.13 -4.65 17.53
C TYR A 390 -36.99 -3.97 18.61
N ALA A 391 -38.23 -4.41 18.71
CA ALA A 391 -39.11 -3.95 19.79
C ALA A 391 -38.45 -4.16 21.16
N GLY A 392 -38.56 -3.15 22.04
CA GLY A 392 -37.91 -3.12 23.34
C GLY A 392 -36.49 -2.57 23.37
N GLU A 393 -35.85 -2.38 22.23
CA GLU A 393 -34.53 -1.76 22.13
C GLU A 393 -34.61 -0.23 22.06
N GLN A 394 -33.48 0.44 22.35
CA GLN A 394 -33.42 1.90 22.38
C GLN A 394 -32.68 2.45 21.16
N VAL A 395 -33.20 3.55 20.65
CA VAL A 395 -32.55 4.39 19.62
C VAL A 395 -32.39 5.81 20.15
N THR A 396 -31.31 6.47 19.79
CA THR A 396 -31.08 7.89 20.14
C THR A 396 -31.43 8.77 18.95
N VAL A 397 -32.27 9.76 19.13
CA VAL A 397 -32.65 10.74 18.13
C VAL A 397 -31.44 11.65 17.82
N ILE A 398 -31.04 11.72 16.56
CA ILE A 398 -30.04 12.69 16.09
C ILE A 398 -30.74 13.94 15.58
N GLU A 399 -31.74 13.78 14.71
CA GLU A 399 -32.48 14.89 14.11
C GLU A 399 -33.82 14.38 13.59
N SER A 400 -34.89 15.17 13.80
CA SER A 400 -36.25 14.88 13.31
C SER A 400 -36.61 15.86 12.21
N TYR A 401 -37.15 15.34 11.10
CA TYR A 401 -37.48 16.10 9.90
C TYR A 401 -38.99 16.25 9.77
N ALA A 402 -39.41 17.37 9.18
CA ALA A 402 -40.83 17.71 9.02
C ALA A 402 -41.58 16.77 8.05
N ASP A 403 -40.87 16.03 7.23
CA ASP A 403 -41.37 15.05 6.26
C ASP A 403 -41.74 13.68 6.89
N GLY A 404 -41.70 13.58 8.20
CA GLY A 404 -42.07 12.36 8.93
C GLY A 404 -40.94 11.33 9.06
N TRP A 405 -39.69 11.72 8.81
CA TRP A 405 -38.49 10.92 9.03
C TRP A 405 -37.69 11.44 10.22
N THR A 406 -37.00 10.54 10.90
CA THR A 406 -36.10 10.87 11.98
C THR A 406 -34.78 10.14 11.78
N LYS A 407 -33.68 10.88 11.84
CA LYS A 407 -32.33 10.32 11.88
C LYS A 407 -32.05 9.83 13.30
N VAL A 408 -31.63 8.58 13.43
CA VAL A 408 -31.36 7.94 14.71
C VAL A 408 -29.98 7.29 14.73
N ASN A 409 -29.46 7.12 15.93
CA ASN A 409 -28.31 6.27 16.19
C ASN A 409 -28.80 4.99 16.89
N TYR A 410 -28.49 3.84 16.34
CA TYR A 410 -28.75 2.54 16.93
C TYR A 410 -27.47 1.70 16.95
N ASN A 411 -26.96 1.40 18.16
CA ASN A 411 -25.73 0.64 18.38
C ASN A 411 -24.51 1.16 17.59
N GLY A 412 -24.35 2.50 17.54
CA GLY A 412 -23.26 3.18 16.83
C GLY A 412 -23.46 3.32 15.31
N LYS A 413 -24.54 2.78 14.75
CA LYS A 413 -24.93 2.97 13.35
C LYS A 413 -25.96 4.07 13.21
N GLN A 414 -25.73 5.01 12.31
CA GLN A 414 -26.65 6.09 12.02
C GLN A 414 -27.46 5.80 10.76
N GLY A 415 -28.72 6.18 10.78
CA GLY A 415 -29.63 6.04 9.64
C GLY A 415 -30.98 6.66 9.92
N TYR A 416 -31.92 6.46 9.03
CA TYR A 416 -33.23 7.08 9.03
C TYR A 416 -34.35 6.06 9.27
N CYS A 417 -35.34 6.46 10.04
CA CYS A 417 -36.59 5.70 10.18
C CYS A 417 -37.78 6.66 10.21
N LYS A 418 -38.98 6.16 9.93
CA LYS A 418 -40.19 6.96 10.03
C LYS A 418 -40.45 7.37 11.47
N THR A 419 -40.76 8.66 11.68
CA THR A 419 -41.04 9.24 13.00
C THR A 419 -42.21 8.57 13.69
N GLU A 420 -43.20 8.10 12.96
CA GLU A 420 -44.36 7.36 13.46
C GLU A 420 -44.01 6.05 14.18
N TYR A 421 -42.86 5.44 13.86
CA TYR A 421 -42.42 4.21 14.52
C TYR A 421 -41.63 4.45 15.81
N LEU A 422 -41.38 5.72 16.14
CA LEU A 422 -40.67 6.14 17.34
C LEU A 422 -41.60 6.63 18.46
N GLN A 423 -42.91 6.37 18.35
CA GLN A 423 -43.93 6.79 19.31
C GLN A 423 -44.44 5.62 20.12
#